data_2a5f370c2b2e6c2252ec9f874471ae6f
#
_entry.id   2a5f370c2b2e6c2252ec9f874471ae6f
#
_cell.length_a   1.000
_cell.length_b   1.000
_cell.length_c   1.000
_cell.angle_alpha   90.00
_cell.angle_beta   90.00
_cell.angle_gamma   90.00
#
_symmetry.space_group_name_H-M   'P 1'
#
loop_
_entity.id
_entity.type
_entity.pdbx_description
1 polymer ?
#
loop_
_entity_poly.entity_id
_entity_poly.type
_entity_poly.pdbx_seq_one_letter_code
_entity_poly.pdbx_strand_id
1 'polypeptide(L)'
;MATITLQGNPLETCGELPAVGSAAPAFTLTKTDLSDVTLQDFAGKTVILNIYPSVDTGVCAASTRKFNELASGKTDVAVLCVSADLPFAHSRFCGAEGLDNVVSLSDFRNKDFGNAYGATITTGVLAGLLSRAIVVIKDGVVTYTEQVPEIAQEPDYDAALAAV
;
A
#
# COMPACT_ATOMS: atom_id res chain seq x y z
N MET A 1 -9.28 2.06 15.76
CA MET A 1 -8.71 3.23 15.06
C MET A 1 -7.25 3.37 15.45
N ALA A 2 -6.39 3.64 14.49
CA ALA A 2 -5.00 3.94 14.77
C ALA A 2 -4.80 5.46 14.74
N THR A 3 -3.93 5.96 15.61
CA THR A 3 -3.52 7.35 15.61
C THR A 3 -2.15 7.47 14.96
N ILE A 4 -2.06 8.29 13.93
CA ILE A 4 -0.83 8.61 13.21
C ILE A 4 -0.63 10.11 13.25
N THR A 5 0.50 10.61 12.76
CA THR A 5 0.74 12.06 12.71
C THR A 5 1.15 12.52 11.33
N LEU A 6 0.83 13.78 11.02
CA LEU A 6 1.37 14.52 9.90
C LEU A 6 2.12 15.73 10.47
N GLN A 7 3.44 15.71 10.37
CA GLN A 7 4.30 16.76 10.95
C GLN A 7 3.98 17.02 12.43
N GLY A 8 3.76 15.92 13.17
CA GLY A 8 3.43 15.96 14.58
C GLY A 8 1.95 16.20 14.91
N ASN A 9 1.11 16.51 13.93
CA ASN A 9 -0.33 16.74 14.15
C ASN A 9 -1.09 15.42 14.06
N PRO A 10 -1.91 15.06 15.06
CA PRO A 10 -2.57 13.74 15.07
C PRO A 10 -3.66 13.62 14.01
N LEU A 11 -3.69 12.45 13.38
CA LEU A 11 -4.72 12.00 12.46
C LEU A 11 -5.18 10.61 12.88
N GLU A 12 -6.43 10.28 12.58
CA GLU A 12 -6.97 8.95 12.89
C GLU A 12 -7.33 8.21 11.63
N THR A 13 -7.18 6.88 11.68
CA THR A 13 -7.63 5.97 10.63
C THR A 13 -8.98 5.34 11.02
N CYS A 14 -9.66 4.74 10.03
CA CYS A 14 -10.97 4.11 10.24
C CYS A 14 -10.90 2.82 11.08
N GLY A 15 -9.71 2.26 11.26
CA GLY A 15 -9.50 1.04 11.99
C GLY A 15 -8.01 0.77 12.17
N GLU A 16 -7.67 -0.47 12.47
CA GLU A 16 -6.29 -0.93 12.55
C GLU A 16 -5.96 -1.87 11.39
N LEU A 17 -4.67 -2.01 11.09
CA LEU A 17 -4.21 -2.98 10.11
C LEU A 17 -4.62 -4.40 10.55
N PRO A 18 -4.82 -5.32 9.60
CA PRO A 18 -5.13 -6.72 9.95
C PRO A 18 -4.04 -7.30 10.85
N ALA A 19 -4.46 -8.14 11.80
CA ALA A 19 -3.53 -8.76 12.73
C ALA A 19 -2.62 -9.77 12.02
N VAL A 20 -1.35 -9.81 12.42
CA VAL A 20 -0.42 -10.85 11.98
C VAL A 20 -0.98 -12.22 12.37
N GLY A 21 -0.96 -13.17 11.45
CA GLY A 21 -1.52 -14.50 11.63
C GLY A 21 -2.98 -14.63 11.21
N SER A 22 -3.67 -13.52 10.92
CA SER A 22 -5.05 -13.56 10.43
C SER A 22 -5.11 -13.76 8.91
N ALA A 23 -6.26 -14.23 8.43
CA ALA A 23 -6.53 -14.26 6.99
C ALA A 23 -6.52 -12.83 6.43
N ALA A 24 -5.82 -12.63 5.32
CA ALA A 24 -5.78 -11.32 4.67
C ALA A 24 -7.16 -10.97 4.12
N PRO A 25 -7.70 -9.76 4.40
CA PRO A 25 -8.97 -9.34 3.82
C PRO A 25 -8.92 -9.33 2.30
N ALA A 26 -10.00 -9.81 1.67
CA ALA A 26 -10.15 -9.72 0.22
C ALA A 26 -10.27 -8.26 -0.21
N PHE A 27 -9.78 -7.96 -1.43
CA PHE A 27 -9.90 -6.63 -1.99
C PHE A 27 -10.13 -6.70 -3.50
N THR A 28 -10.67 -5.62 -4.04
CA THR A 28 -10.73 -5.36 -5.48
C THR A 28 -10.15 -3.96 -5.72
N LEU A 29 -9.11 -3.87 -6.49
CA LEU A 29 -8.39 -2.63 -6.78
C LEU A 29 -8.23 -2.46 -8.29
N THR A 30 -8.04 -1.23 -8.75
CA THR A 30 -7.99 -0.89 -10.17
C THR A 30 -6.55 -0.65 -10.63
N LYS A 31 -6.15 -1.35 -11.67
CA LYS A 31 -4.84 -1.18 -12.33
C LYS A 31 -4.80 0.06 -13.22
N THR A 32 -3.61 0.38 -13.70
CA THR A 32 -3.40 1.53 -14.60
C THR A 32 -4.11 1.39 -15.94
N ASP A 33 -4.42 0.17 -16.38
CA ASP A 33 -5.20 -0.09 -17.60
C ASP A 33 -6.73 -0.08 -17.35
N LEU A 34 -7.15 0.30 -16.14
CA LEU A 34 -8.54 0.39 -15.69
C LEU A 34 -9.21 -0.97 -15.43
N SER A 35 -8.49 -2.07 -15.56
CA SER A 35 -9.00 -3.37 -15.15
C SER A 35 -8.88 -3.57 -13.64
N ASP A 36 -9.75 -4.37 -13.06
CA ASP A 36 -9.71 -4.69 -11.64
C ASP A 36 -8.91 -5.97 -11.38
N VAL A 37 -8.23 -5.98 -10.24
CA VAL A 37 -7.54 -7.16 -9.71
C VAL A 37 -7.97 -7.42 -8.27
N THR A 38 -7.85 -8.67 -7.88
CA THR A 38 -8.14 -9.13 -6.51
C THR A 38 -6.91 -9.80 -5.93
N LEU A 39 -6.94 -10.10 -4.63
CA LEU A 39 -5.85 -10.83 -3.97
C LEU A 39 -5.62 -12.20 -4.63
N GLN A 40 -6.67 -12.86 -5.14
CA GLN A 40 -6.58 -14.14 -5.83
C GLN A 40 -5.70 -14.09 -7.09
N ASP A 41 -5.61 -12.95 -7.75
CA ASP A 41 -4.79 -12.78 -8.94
C ASP A 41 -3.29 -12.91 -8.65
N PHE A 42 -2.91 -12.81 -7.38
CA PHE A 42 -1.53 -12.93 -6.90
C PHE A 42 -1.30 -14.23 -6.11
N ALA A 43 -2.20 -15.20 -6.23
CA ALA A 43 -2.08 -16.49 -5.56
C ALA A 43 -0.76 -17.19 -5.95
N GLY A 44 -0.09 -17.81 -4.98
CA GLY A 44 1.20 -18.45 -5.19
C GLY A 44 2.40 -17.52 -5.03
N LYS A 45 2.17 -16.21 -4.84
CA LYS A 45 3.22 -15.23 -4.57
C LYS A 45 3.09 -14.66 -3.17
N THR A 46 4.21 -14.23 -2.59
CA THR A 46 4.19 -13.38 -1.41
C THR A 46 3.84 -11.97 -1.87
N VAL A 47 2.83 -11.35 -1.24
CA VAL A 47 2.36 -10.02 -1.59
C VAL A 47 2.85 -9.02 -0.56
N ILE A 48 3.49 -7.94 -1.02
CA ILE A 48 3.81 -6.79 -0.19
C ILE A 48 2.86 -5.67 -0.61
N LEU A 49 1.99 -5.24 0.30
CA LEU A 49 1.15 -4.07 0.11
C LEU A 49 1.93 -2.84 0.62
N ASN A 50 2.29 -1.96 -0.29
CA ASN A 50 2.86 -0.66 0.01
C ASN A 50 1.73 0.38 -0.09
N ILE A 51 1.16 0.74 1.05
CA ILE A 51 0.00 1.63 1.15
C ILE A 51 0.48 3.03 1.48
N TYR A 52 -0.02 4.05 0.78
CA TYR A 52 0.42 5.43 0.99
C TYR A 52 -0.65 6.45 0.55
N PRO A 53 -0.52 7.73 0.99
CA PRO A 53 -1.52 8.75 0.66
C PRO A 53 -1.57 9.13 -0.82
N SER A 54 -0.43 9.36 -1.47
CA SER A 54 -0.40 9.77 -2.88
C SER A 54 0.98 9.63 -3.51
N VAL A 55 1.03 9.23 -4.79
CA VAL A 55 2.27 9.23 -5.60
C VAL A 55 2.87 10.62 -5.77
N ASP A 56 2.08 11.67 -5.58
CA ASP A 56 2.53 13.05 -5.74
C ASP A 56 3.16 13.65 -4.47
N THR A 57 3.38 12.84 -3.42
CA THR A 57 4.17 13.24 -2.26
C THR A 57 5.58 12.64 -2.35
N GLY A 58 6.59 13.38 -1.87
CA GLY A 58 7.99 12.96 -2.00
C GLY A 58 8.30 11.62 -1.35
N VAL A 59 7.78 11.36 -0.15
CA VAL A 59 8.02 10.11 0.59
C VAL A 59 7.35 8.93 -0.10
N CYS A 60 6.13 9.12 -0.63
CA CYS A 60 5.43 8.07 -1.36
C CYS A 60 6.17 7.68 -2.64
N ALA A 61 6.65 8.68 -3.38
CA ALA A 61 7.45 8.45 -4.57
C ALA A 61 8.74 7.69 -4.23
N ALA A 62 9.44 8.10 -3.16
CA ALA A 62 10.66 7.45 -2.71
C ALA A 62 10.42 5.99 -2.31
N SER A 63 9.33 5.71 -1.57
CA SER A 63 9.01 4.34 -1.16
C SER A 63 8.67 3.45 -2.35
N THR A 64 7.95 3.96 -3.33
CA THR A 64 7.62 3.21 -4.55
C THR A 64 8.88 2.87 -5.34
N ARG A 65 9.79 3.84 -5.53
CA ARG A 65 11.08 3.60 -6.18
C ARG A 65 11.91 2.55 -5.44
N LYS A 66 11.96 2.64 -4.12
CA LYS A 66 12.72 1.70 -3.29
C LYS A 66 12.18 0.29 -3.41
N PHE A 67 10.87 0.10 -3.32
CA PHE A 67 10.27 -1.22 -3.50
C PHE A 67 10.44 -1.76 -4.91
N ASN A 68 10.38 -0.89 -5.93
CA ASN A 68 10.65 -1.31 -7.30
C ASN A 68 12.08 -1.87 -7.45
N GLU A 69 13.06 -1.19 -6.86
CA GLU A 69 14.45 -1.65 -6.84
C GLU A 69 14.60 -2.99 -6.12
N LEU A 70 14.00 -3.11 -4.93
CA LEU A 70 14.11 -4.30 -4.09
C LEU A 70 13.34 -5.49 -4.66
N ALA A 71 12.28 -5.27 -5.44
CA ALA A 71 11.52 -6.32 -6.12
C ALA A 71 12.20 -6.82 -7.40
N SER A 72 13.22 -6.13 -7.87
CA SER A 72 13.94 -6.51 -9.10
C SER A 72 14.53 -7.91 -8.97
N GLY A 73 14.20 -8.78 -9.94
CA GLY A 73 14.67 -10.17 -9.96
C GLY A 73 13.92 -11.12 -9.03
N LYS A 74 12.95 -10.66 -8.27
CA LYS A 74 12.14 -11.50 -7.37
C LYS A 74 10.84 -11.90 -8.06
N THR A 75 10.79 -13.12 -8.62
CA THR A 75 9.63 -13.60 -9.37
C THR A 75 8.51 -14.17 -8.49
N ASP A 76 8.81 -14.51 -7.25
CA ASP A 76 7.88 -15.07 -6.27
C ASP A 76 7.27 -14.01 -5.34
N VAL A 77 7.60 -12.75 -5.55
CA VAL A 77 7.11 -11.61 -4.75
C VAL A 77 6.37 -10.64 -5.66
N ALA A 78 5.17 -10.22 -5.26
CA ALA A 78 4.41 -9.16 -5.90
C ALA A 78 4.36 -7.96 -4.96
N VAL A 79 4.87 -6.80 -5.40
CA VAL A 79 4.73 -5.55 -4.66
C VAL A 79 3.59 -4.75 -5.27
N LEU A 80 2.55 -4.51 -4.46
CA LEU A 80 1.37 -3.76 -4.85
C LEU A 80 1.40 -2.40 -4.14
N CYS A 81 1.51 -1.34 -4.93
CA CYS A 81 1.52 0.04 -4.42
C CYS A 81 0.11 0.60 -4.51
N VAL A 82 -0.49 0.89 -3.36
CA VAL A 82 -1.92 1.21 -3.25
C VAL A 82 -2.12 2.61 -2.69
N SER A 83 -2.91 3.41 -3.40
CA SER A 83 -3.35 4.73 -2.93
C SER A 83 -4.73 5.06 -3.49
N ALA A 84 -5.30 6.20 -3.04
CA ALA A 84 -6.55 6.73 -3.57
C ALA A 84 -6.34 7.56 -4.85
N ASP A 85 -5.11 7.68 -5.34
CA ASP A 85 -4.85 8.32 -6.63
C ASP A 85 -5.66 7.65 -7.74
N LEU A 86 -6.00 8.41 -8.77
CA LEU A 86 -6.63 7.84 -9.96
C LEU A 86 -5.64 6.92 -10.69
N PRO A 87 -6.12 5.90 -11.41
CA PRO A 87 -5.25 5.03 -12.21
C PRO A 87 -4.38 5.80 -13.21
N PHE A 88 -4.88 6.93 -13.69
CA PHE A 88 -4.13 7.81 -14.61
C PHE A 88 -2.91 8.43 -13.94
N ALA A 89 -3.02 8.84 -12.67
CA ALA A 89 -1.90 9.37 -11.92
C ALA A 89 -0.83 8.30 -11.67
N HIS A 90 -1.25 7.09 -11.34
CA HIS A 90 -0.34 5.95 -11.22
C HIS A 90 0.38 5.65 -12.54
N SER A 91 -0.36 5.68 -13.66
CA SER A 91 0.22 5.45 -14.99
C SER A 91 1.27 6.51 -15.33
N ARG A 92 0.96 7.77 -15.08
CA ARG A 92 1.90 8.89 -15.30
C ARG A 92 3.17 8.72 -14.47
N PHE A 93 3.02 8.41 -13.18
CA PHE A 93 4.15 8.25 -12.26
C PHE A 93 5.04 7.07 -12.65
N CYS A 94 4.46 5.90 -12.86
CA CYS A 94 5.21 4.70 -13.22
C CYS A 94 5.87 4.83 -14.59
N GLY A 95 5.20 5.46 -15.55
CA GLY A 95 5.76 5.73 -16.88
C GLY A 95 6.94 6.69 -16.84
N ALA A 96 6.84 7.77 -16.05
CA ALA A 96 7.90 8.76 -15.91
C ALA A 96 9.13 8.20 -15.18
N GLU A 97 8.93 7.29 -14.22
CA GLU A 97 9.99 6.75 -13.37
C GLU A 97 10.52 5.39 -13.84
N GLY A 98 9.90 4.75 -14.83
CA GLY A 98 10.30 3.42 -15.31
C GLY A 98 10.12 2.31 -14.26
N LEU A 99 9.05 2.34 -13.49
CA LEU A 99 8.81 1.41 -12.38
C LEU A 99 8.05 0.17 -12.83
N ASP A 100 8.78 -0.82 -13.35
CA ASP A 100 8.21 -2.02 -13.97
C ASP A 100 8.08 -3.22 -13.00
N ASN A 101 8.71 -3.14 -11.81
CA ASN A 101 8.75 -4.24 -10.85
C ASN A 101 7.69 -4.14 -9.75
N VAL A 102 6.84 -3.13 -9.80
CA VAL A 102 5.72 -2.92 -8.88
C VAL A 102 4.42 -2.82 -9.66
N VAL A 103 3.32 -3.18 -9.02
CA VAL A 103 1.97 -3.03 -9.58
C VAL A 103 1.30 -1.88 -8.84
N SER A 104 0.94 -0.82 -9.56
CA SER A 104 0.25 0.34 -8.98
C SER A 104 -1.26 0.14 -9.07
N LEU A 105 -1.92 0.29 -7.94
CA LEU A 105 -3.35 0.02 -7.79
C LEU A 105 -4.06 1.20 -7.12
N SER A 106 -5.25 1.50 -7.60
CA SER A 106 -6.10 2.58 -7.07
C SER A 106 -7.29 2.00 -6.31
N ASP A 107 -7.58 2.55 -5.13
CA ASP A 107 -8.81 2.23 -4.40
C ASP A 107 -9.92 3.27 -4.64
N PHE A 108 -9.75 4.18 -5.59
CA PHE A 108 -10.72 5.24 -5.85
C PHE A 108 -12.10 4.70 -6.26
N ARG A 109 -12.13 3.69 -7.14
CA ARG A 109 -13.39 3.10 -7.62
C ARG A 109 -14.09 2.31 -6.54
N ASN A 110 -13.34 1.51 -5.79
CA ASN A 110 -13.88 0.66 -4.72
C ASN A 110 -13.06 0.91 -3.45
N LYS A 111 -13.66 1.64 -2.51
CA LYS A 111 -13.00 2.06 -1.27
C LYS A 111 -13.01 0.99 -0.17
N ASP A 112 -13.48 -0.20 -0.47
CA ASP A 112 -13.55 -1.30 0.51
C ASP A 112 -12.16 -1.71 1.02
N PHE A 113 -11.12 -1.56 0.17
CA PHE A 113 -9.75 -1.85 0.58
C PHE A 113 -9.32 -1.01 1.79
N GLY A 114 -9.47 0.29 1.72
CA GLY A 114 -9.07 1.18 2.82
C GLY A 114 -9.80 0.86 4.12
N ASN A 115 -11.08 0.50 4.02
CA ASN A 115 -11.89 0.13 5.18
C ASN A 115 -11.51 -1.24 5.74
N ALA A 116 -11.33 -2.23 4.86
CA ALA A 116 -11.00 -3.60 5.27
C ALA A 116 -9.61 -3.69 5.92
N TYR A 117 -8.66 -2.88 5.43
CA TYR A 117 -7.30 -2.86 5.97
C TYR A 117 -7.10 -1.80 7.07
N GLY A 118 -8.15 -1.05 7.42
CA GLY A 118 -8.07 -0.03 8.48
C GLY A 118 -7.16 1.13 8.13
N ALA A 119 -6.95 1.39 6.84
CA ALA A 119 -5.95 2.34 6.36
C ALA A 119 -6.53 3.70 5.96
N THR A 120 -7.85 3.84 5.82
CA THR A 120 -8.46 5.11 5.44
C THR A 120 -8.33 6.14 6.57
N ILE A 121 -7.73 7.29 6.26
CA ILE A 121 -7.63 8.42 7.20
C ILE A 121 -9.00 9.08 7.29
N THR A 122 -9.48 9.29 8.52
CA THR A 122 -10.84 9.81 8.75
C THR A 122 -10.87 11.24 9.24
N THR A 123 -9.74 11.78 9.71
CA THR A 123 -9.68 13.13 10.29
C THR A 123 -8.58 13.97 9.65
N GLY A 124 -8.67 15.28 9.81
CA GLY A 124 -7.64 16.24 9.40
C GLY A 124 -7.60 16.50 7.90
N VAL A 125 -6.50 17.09 7.46
CA VAL A 125 -6.33 17.56 6.08
C VAL A 125 -6.14 16.44 5.06
N LEU A 126 -5.81 15.22 5.53
CA LEU A 126 -5.63 14.03 4.69
C LEU A 126 -6.83 13.08 4.73
N ALA A 127 -7.95 13.50 5.31
CA ALA A 127 -9.15 12.66 5.39
C ALA A 127 -9.58 12.18 3.99
N GLY A 128 -9.87 10.88 3.88
CA GLY A 128 -10.22 10.24 2.61
C GLY A 128 -9.05 9.58 1.90
N LEU A 129 -7.82 9.91 2.26
CA LEU A 129 -6.61 9.25 1.75
C LEU A 129 -6.26 8.03 2.59
N LEU A 130 -5.35 7.20 2.07
CA LEU A 130 -4.82 6.07 2.82
C LEU A 130 -3.62 6.49 3.66
N SER A 131 -3.43 5.83 4.79
CA SER A 131 -2.27 6.02 5.65
C SER A 131 -1.01 5.44 4.99
N ARG A 132 0.15 5.65 5.62
CA ARG A 132 1.38 4.99 5.19
C ARG A 132 1.57 3.71 5.98
N ALA A 133 1.44 2.58 5.29
CA ALA A 133 1.48 1.27 5.93
C ALA A 133 2.03 0.20 5.00
N ILE A 134 2.59 -0.85 5.61
CA ILE A 134 3.04 -2.05 4.92
C ILE A 134 2.27 -3.24 5.47
N VAL A 135 1.82 -4.11 4.57
CA VAL A 135 1.24 -5.41 4.93
C VAL A 135 1.87 -6.47 4.04
N VAL A 136 2.43 -7.51 4.63
CA VAL A 136 2.96 -8.66 3.89
C VAL A 136 2.02 -9.83 4.06
N ILE A 137 1.66 -10.46 2.93
CA ILE A 137 0.72 -11.57 2.87
C ILE A 137 1.41 -12.76 2.20
N LYS A 138 1.39 -13.91 2.86
CA LYS A 138 1.93 -15.15 2.33
C LYS A 138 0.90 -16.25 2.50
N ASP A 139 0.57 -16.92 1.41
CA ASP A 139 -0.44 -18.00 1.39
C ASP A 139 -1.78 -17.55 1.98
N GLY A 140 -2.18 -16.31 1.70
CA GLY A 140 -3.45 -15.73 2.16
C GLY A 140 -3.46 -15.29 3.63
N VAL A 141 -2.31 -15.36 4.32
CA VAL A 141 -2.19 -15.01 5.74
C VAL A 141 -1.28 -13.80 5.89
N VAL A 142 -1.66 -12.86 6.76
CA VAL A 142 -0.85 -11.70 7.10
C VAL A 142 0.36 -12.14 7.93
N THR A 143 1.58 -11.88 7.43
CA THR A 143 2.82 -12.26 8.11
C THR A 143 3.57 -11.09 8.73
N TYR A 144 3.27 -9.87 8.30
CA TYR A 144 3.92 -8.68 8.81
C TYR A 144 3.04 -7.46 8.56
N THR A 145 3.03 -6.53 9.51
CA THR A 145 2.37 -5.22 9.34
C THR A 145 3.23 -4.12 9.93
N GLU A 146 3.17 -2.95 9.30
CA GLU A 146 3.74 -1.72 9.84
C GLU A 146 2.80 -0.56 9.54
N GLN A 147 2.28 0.10 10.58
CA GLN A 147 1.65 1.41 10.46
C GLN A 147 2.72 2.44 10.77
N VAL A 148 3.19 3.17 9.76
CA VAL A 148 4.20 4.20 9.96
C VAL A 148 3.60 5.33 10.81
N PRO A 149 4.16 5.62 12.01
CA PRO A 149 3.53 6.57 12.93
C PRO A 149 3.47 8.00 12.40
N GLU A 150 4.52 8.43 11.72
CA GLU A 150 4.60 9.76 11.09
C GLU A 150 4.51 9.61 9.58
N ILE A 151 3.45 10.13 8.97
CA ILE A 151 3.14 9.88 7.55
C ILE A 151 4.21 10.41 6.58
N ALA A 152 5.02 11.36 7.04
CA ALA A 152 6.14 11.92 6.27
C ALA A 152 7.42 11.08 6.36
N GLN A 153 7.42 9.97 7.10
CA GLN A 153 8.56 9.07 7.21
C GLN A 153 8.42 7.87 6.29
N GLU A 154 9.56 7.31 5.87
CA GLU A 154 9.59 6.08 5.08
C GLU A 154 9.31 4.86 5.97
N PRO A 155 8.76 3.77 5.39
CA PRO A 155 8.60 2.51 6.11
C PRO A 155 9.95 1.80 6.30
N ASP A 156 9.94 0.76 7.14
CA ASP A 156 11.11 -0.12 7.33
C ASP A 156 11.14 -1.19 6.22
N TYR A 157 11.88 -0.91 5.17
CA TYR A 157 11.99 -1.81 4.01
C TYR A 157 12.62 -3.15 4.36
N ASP A 158 13.64 -3.15 5.22
CA ASP A 158 14.36 -4.37 5.59
C ASP A 158 13.47 -5.32 6.38
N ALA A 159 12.68 -4.79 7.31
CA ALA A 159 11.72 -5.59 8.07
C ALA A 159 10.64 -6.20 7.18
N ALA A 160 10.14 -5.44 6.21
CA ALA A 160 9.15 -5.94 5.25
C ALA A 160 9.74 -7.09 4.40
N LEU A 161 10.96 -6.93 3.92
CA LEU A 161 11.63 -7.96 3.11
C LEU A 161 11.99 -9.20 3.93
N ALA A 162 12.30 -9.05 5.21
CA ALA A 162 12.58 -10.18 6.08
C ALA A 162 11.33 -11.06 6.32
N ALA A 163 10.14 -10.54 6.07
CA ALA A 163 8.88 -11.26 6.23
C ALA A 163 8.41 -11.98 4.95
N VAL A 164 9.15 -11.86 3.88
CA VAL A 164 8.83 -12.50 2.57
C VAL A 164 9.22 -13.98 2.55
#